data_5082baaf3cf5c99a2fbaed02142c2b59
#
_entry.id   5082baaf3cf5c99a2fbaed02142c2b59
#
_cell.length_a   1.000
_cell.length_b   1.000
_cell.length_c   1.000
_cell.angle_alpha   90.00
_cell.angle_beta   90.00
_cell.angle_gamma   90.00
#
_symmetry.space_group_name_H-M   'P 1'
#
loop_
_entity.id
_entity.type
_entity.pdbx_description
1 polymer ?
#
loop_
_entity_poly.entity_id
_entity_poly.type
_entity_poly.pdbx_seq_one_letter_code
_entity_poly.pdbx_strand_id
1 'polypeptide(L)'
;MTNIRTDSVDFFLGATTPAGFKGYFEPLRHEPGMQLYLIKSGPGCGKSTLMKHIAQAAEQKGERIEKIHCASDPDSLDGVIFPEKRQAILDATAPHTMEPDAPGADEVVVSLYHTIDAGKLSLHREEVKALFARNASLRSRAARYIASAGSLLLDSRRAEACCANFEKVRRYAKRLCTRLLPRLPDTARPGEELRLLSAITPKGPVFYHGTVQALADRYIVFRDDYGAISRLLLELIRAEALARGYQIITCPCAMHPEDQIDHLFIPSLRLAFLTDNPWHPVHISGVQAVRCTRFLDREHMAGFRARLRFNERAATELLDQAVALMAQAKSCHDELETYYRAAVDFAEVEKVTEETINAML
;
A
#
# COMPACT_ATOMS: atom_id res chain seq x y z
N MET A 1 -7.28 21.53 20.82
CA MET A 1 -7.22 21.58 19.35
C MET A 1 -5.87 21.01 18.96
N THR A 2 -5.82 19.77 18.54
CA THR A 2 -4.61 19.12 18.02
C THR A 2 -4.27 19.79 16.71
N ASN A 3 -3.08 20.36 16.60
CA ASN A 3 -2.52 20.90 15.35
C ASN A 3 -2.36 19.72 14.38
N ILE A 4 -3.37 19.48 13.55
CA ILE A 4 -3.27 18.51 12.45
C ILE A 4 -2.33 19.16 11.45
N ARG A 5 -1.14 18.60 11.29
CA ARG A 5 -0.28 18.98 10.17
C ARG A 5 -1.04 18.69 8.88
N THR A 6 -1.07 19.65 7.98
CA THR A 6 -1.66 19.53 6.64
C THR A 6 -0.77 18.74 5.67
N ASP A 7 0.17 17.96 6.21
CA ASP A 7 1.12 17.21 5.40
C ASP A 7 0.37 16.06 4.69
N SER A 8 0.43 16.07 3.37
CA SER A 8 -0.01 14.94 2.55
C SER A 8 0.81 13.69 2.89
N VAL A 9 0.20 12.52 2.76
CA VAL A 9 0.84 11.23 3.04
C VAL A 9 0.81 10.33 1.81
N ASP A 10 1.77 9.43 1.73
CA ASP A 10 1.96 8.53 0.60
C ASP A 10 1.71 7.08 1.03
N PHE A 11 0.88 6.37 0.26
CA PHE A 11 0.55 4.96 0.47
C PHE A 11 0.47 4.20 -0.85
N PHE A 12 0.39 2.90 -0.78
CA PHE A 12 -0.17 2.05 -1.82
C PHE A 12 -1.52 1.49 -1.36
N LEU A 13 -2.43 1.24 -2.30
CA LEU A 13 -3.66 0.47 -2.05
C LEU A 13 -3.64 -0.89 -2.75
N GLY A 14 -2.62 -1.17 -3.54
CA GLY A 14 -2.48 -2.45 -4.21
C GLY A 14 -1.02 -2.81 -4.42
N ALA A 15 -0.73 -4.10 -4.37
CA ALA A 15 0.59 -4.64 -4.64
C ALA A 15 0.52 -6.06 -5.21
N THR A 16 1.60 -6.49 -5.89
CA THR A 16 1.77 -7.90 -6.24
C THR A 16 2.23 -8.66 -5.00
N THR A 17 1.47 -9.67 -4.61
CA THR A 17 1.72 -10.54 -3.46
C THR A 17 2.02 -11.97 -3.92
N PRO A 18 2.45 -12.88 -3.05
CA PRO A 18 2.57 -14.31 -3.37
C PRO A 18 1.29 -14.96 -3.93
N ALA A 19 0.12 -14.44 -3.59
CA ALA A 19 -1.18 -14.91 -4.09
C ALA A 19 -1.66 -14.18 -5.37
N GLY A 20 -0.84 -13.30 -5.94
CA GLY A 20 -1.20 -12.44 -7.07
C GLY A 20 -1.41 -10.98 -6.65
N PHE A 21 -2.09 -10.21 -7.49
CA PHE A 21 -2.42 -8.83 -7.13
C PHE A 21 -3.46 -8.79 -6.01
N LYS A 22 -3.14 -8.05 -4.94
CA LYS A 22 -4.06 -7.75 -3.83
C LYS A 22 -4.28 -6.26 -3.75
N GLY A 23 -5.54 -5.83 -3.78
CA GLY A 23 -5.92 -4.43 -3.65
C GLY A 23 -6.87 -4.19 -2.48
N TYR A 24 -6.82 -2.98 -1.93
CA TYR A 24 -7.68 -2.46 -0.86
C TYR A 24 -8.52 -1.28 -1.35
N PHE A 25 -8.81 -1.24 -2.66
CA PHE A 25 -9.66 -0.21 -3.28
C PHE A 25 -11.12 -0.41 -2.92
N GLU A 26 -11.60 -1.65 -2.97
CA GLU A 26 -12.99 -2.01 -2.69
C GLU A 26 -13.46 -1.62 -1.27
N PRO A 27 -12.66 -1.79 -0.19
CA PRO A 27 -13.03 -1.34 1.14
C PRO A 27 -13.40 0.13 1.25
N LEU A 28 -12.82 1.02 0.41
CA LEU A 28 -13.15 2.45 0.40
C LEU A 28 -14.62 2.71 0.04
N ARG A 29 -15.20 1.90 -0.85
CA ARG A 29 -16.62 2.00 -1.24
C ARG A 29 -17.56 1.84 -0.05
N HIS A 30 -17.19 1.03 0.92
CA HIS A 30 -18.00 0.71 2.08
C HIS A 30 -17.77 1.65 3.27
N GLU A 31 -16.87 2.62 3.15
CA GLU A 31 -16.70 3.64 4.18
C GLU A 31 -17.92 4.57 4.21
N PRO A 32 -18.54 4.82 5.38
CA PRO A 32 -19.76 5.63 5.48
C PRO A 32 -19.58 7.04 4.91
N GLY A 33 -20.42 7.40 3.92
CA GLY A 33 -20.41 8.71 3.28
C GLY A 33 -19.25 8.94 2.33
N MET A 34 -18.53 7.90 1.90
CA MET A 34 -17.47 7.98 0.91
C MET A 34 -18.06 8.18 -0.49
N GLN A 35 -17.62 9.22 -1.20
CA GLN A 35 -17.91 9.45 -2.60
C GLN A 35 -16.72 9.11 -3.45
N LEU A 36 -16.90 8.27 -4.48
CA LEU A 36 -15.83 7.79 -5.34
C LEU A 36 -15.93 8.40 -6.74
N TYR A 37 -14.79 8.88 -7.24
CA TYR A 37 -14.58 9.26 -8.64
C TYR A 37 -13.74 8.16 -9.30
N LEU A 38 -14.35 7.41 -10.23
CA LEU A 38 -13.74 6.24 -10.87
C LEU A 38 -13.25 6.60 -12.26
N ILE A 39 -11.93 6.69 -12.45
CA ILE A 39 -11.35 7.03 -13.75
C ILE A 39 -11.32 5.78 -14.63
N LYS A 40 -11.89 5.89 -15.82
CA LYS A 40 -11.91 4.86 -16.86
C LYS A 40 -11.18 5.34 -18.11
N SER A 41 -10.09 4.64 -18.50
CA SER A 41 -9.31 4.99 -19.68
C SER A 41 -8.34 3.88 -20.09
N GLY A 42 -7.60 4.11 -21.19
CA GLY A 42 -6.45 3.32 -21.60
C GLY A 42 -5.16 3.70 -20.87
N PRO A 43 -4.05 2.98 -21.10
CA PRO A 43 -2.72 3.37 -20.64
C PRO A 43 -2.29 4.68 -21.32
N GLY A 44 -1.46 5.49 -20.65
CA GLY A 44 -0.91 6.73 -21.22
C GLY A 44 -1.90 7.86 -21.54
N CYS A 45 -3.18 7.72 -21.14
CA CYS A 45 -4.24 8.70 -21.41
C CYS A 45 -4.35 9.80 -20.33
N GLY A 46 -3.33 10.04 -19.52
CA GLY A 46 -3.30 11.17 -18.59
C GLY A 46 -3.90 10.92 -17.20
N LYS A 47 -4.37 9.72 -16.83
CA LYS A 47 -4.98 9.40 -15.53
C LYS A 47 -4.14 9.86 -14.34
N SER A 48 -2.87 9.44 -14.29
CA SER A 48 -1.97 9.82 -13.18
C SER A 48 -1.69 11.33 -13.16
N THR A 49 -1.60 11.98 -14.31
CA THR A 49 -1.43 13.44 -14.43
C THR A 49 -2.65 14.18 -13.89
N LEU A 50 -3.86 13.75 -14.26
CA LEU A 50 -5.12 14.26 -13.72
C LEU A 50 -5.13 14.18 -12.19
N MET A 51 -4.81 13.01 -11.62
CA MET A 51 -4.75 12.82 -10.16
C MET A 51 -3.66 13.68 -9.50
N LYS A 52 -2.51 13.89 -10.15
CA LYS A 52 -1.46 14.79 -9.65
C LYS A 52 -1.91 16.25 -9.65
N HIS A 53 -2.64 16.71 -10.66
CA HIS A 53 -3.20 18.07 -10.68
C HIS A 53 -4.23 18.26 -9.56
N ILE A 54 -5.11 17.28 -9.31
CA ILE A 54 -6.04 17.30 -8.18
C ILE A 54 -5.28 17.35 -6.84
N ALA A 55 -4.26 16.50 -6.67
CA ALA A 55 -3.45 16.50 -5.47
C ALA A 55 -2.78 17.85 -5.23
N GLN A 56 -2.18 18.42 -6.27
CA GLN A 56 -1.52 19.73 -6.20
C GLN A 56 -2.51 20.86 -5.86
N ALA A 57 -3.69 20.87 -6.48
CA ALA A 57 -4.74 21.85 -6.21
C ALA A 57 -5.26 21.76 -4.77
N ALA A 58 -5.40 20.55 -4.23
CA ALA A 58 -5.78 20.29 -2.85
C ALA A 58 -4.70 20.78 -1.86
N GLU A 59 -3.44 20.47 -2.12
CA GLU A 59 -2.30 20.92 -1.31
C GLU A 59 -2.19 22.46 -1.28
N GLN A 60 -2.44 23.14 -2.40
CA GLN A 60 -2.48 24.60 -2.47
C GLN A 60 -3.60 25.21 -1.62
N LYS A 61 -4.72 24.50 -1.46
CA LYS A 61 -5.83 24.88 -0.56
C LYS A 61 -5.58 24.49 0.89
N GLY A 62 -4.46 23.82 1.21
CA GLY A 62 -4.12 23.36 2.54
C GLY A 62 -4.94 22.15 3.00
N GLU A 63 -5.51 21.40 2.06
CA GLU A 63 -6.24 20.17 2.36
C GLU A 63 -5.29 19.01 2.64
N ARG A 64 -5.63 18.19 3.61
CA ARG A 64 -4.93 16.93 3.86
C ARG A 64 -5.41 15.87 2.87
N ILE A 65 -4.46 15.24 2.18
CA ILE A 65 -4.74 14.17 1.24
C ILE A 65 -3.83 12.95 1.46
N GLU A 66 -4.29 11.80 0.98
CA GLU A 66 -3.48 10.60 0.85
C GLU A 66 -3.23 10.35 -0.65
N LYS A 67 -1.96 10.37 -1.06
CA LYS A 67 -1.53 10.02 -2.41
C LYS A 67 -1.34 8.52 -2.48
N ILE A 68 -2.09 7.88 -3.35
CA ILE A 68 -2.02 6.44 -3.55
C ILE A 68 -1.17 6.16 -4.78
N HIS A 69 0.02 5.62 -4.54
CA HIS A 69 0.98 5.33 -5.59
C HIS A 69 0.73 3.97 -6.24
N CYS A 70 1.10 3.87 -7.50
CA CYS A 70 1.04 2.61 -8.25
C CYS A 70 2.26 1.73 -7.90
N ALA A 71 2.03 0.50 -7.44
CA ALA A 71 3.12 -0.43 -7.17
C ALA A 71 3.87 -0.89 -8.44
N SER A 72 3.25 -0.74 -9.62
CA SER A 72 3.88 -1.04 -10.92
C SER A 72 4.66 0.15 -11.50
N ASP A 73 4.41 1.37 -10.99
CA ASP A 73 5.12 2.61 -11.33
C ASP A 73 5.01 3.60 -10.16
N PRO A 74 5.94 3.57 -9.19
CA PRO A 74 5.86 4.41 -7.98
C PRO A 74 5.85 5.93 -8.22
N ASP A 75 6.19 6.38 -9.42
CA ASP A 75 6.11 7.79 -9.81
C ASP A 75 4.71 8.18 -10.30
N SER A 76 3.83 7.21 -10.52
CA SER A 76 2.44 7.39 -10.92
C SER A 76 1.49 7.22 -9.73
N LEU A 77 0.31 7.86 -9.82
CA LEU A 77 -0.76 7.70 -8.85
C LEU A 77 -1.83 6.75 -9.39
N ASP A 78 -2.33 5.89 -8.51
CA ASP A 78 -3.52 5.07 -8.66
C ASP A 78 -4.74 5.70 -7.96
N GLY A 79 -4.51 6.74 -7.11
CA GLY A 79 -5.59 7.46 -6.45
C GLY A 79 -5.14 8.66 -5.64
N VAL A 80 -6.13 9.48 -5.25
CA VAL A 80 -6.02 10.53 -4.23
C VAL A 80 -7.24 10.42 -3.33
N ILE A 81 -7.02 10.31 -2.02
CA ILE A 81 -8.09 10.24 -1.02
C ILE A 81 -8.10 11.53 -0.22
N PHE A 82 -9.29 12.06 0.04
CA PHE A 82 -9.59 13.20 0.88
C PHE A 82 -10.29 12.71 2.16
N PRO A 83 -9.57 12.35 3.21
CA PRO A 83 -10.17 11.71 4.39
C PRO A 83 -11.23 12.58 5.08
N GLU A 84 -11.01 13.91 5.13
CA GLU A 84 -11.90 14.84 5.80
C GLU A 84 -13.18 15.12 4.99
N LYS A 85 -13.08 15.12 3.64
CA LYS A 85 -14.23 15.29 2.74
C LYS A 85 -14.99 14.00 2.48
N ARG A 86 -14.43 12.85 2.87
CA ARG A 86 -14.96 11.54 2.49
C ARG A 86 -15.09 11.38 0.97
N GLN A 87 -14.04 11.74 0.25
CA GLN A 87 -13.99 11.63 -1.20
C GLN A 87 -12.70 10.93 -1.63
N ALA A 88 -12.76 10.20 -2.74
CA ALA A 88 -11.56 9.65 -3.36
C ALA A 88 -11.71 9.64 -4.89
N ILE A 89 -10.60 9.89 -5.59
CA ILE A 89 -10.50 9.64 -7.02
C ILE A 89 -9.51 8.49 -7.24
N LEU A 90 -9.91 7.50 -8.01
CA LEU A 90 -9.19 6.24 -8.18
C LEU A 90 -9.06 5.87 -9.65
N ASP A 91 -7.92 5.33 -10.05
CA ASP A 91 -7.80 4.59 -11.30
C ASP A 91 -8.61 3.29 -11.17
N ALA A 92 -9.71 3.18 -11.91
CA ALA A 92 -10.62 2.05 -11.90
C ALA A 92 -10.41 1.11 -13.11
N THR A 93 -9.15 1.00 -13.57
CA THR A 93 -8.75 0.12 -14.68
C THR A 93 -7.92 -1.07 -14.17
N ALA A 94 -7.69 -2.07 -15.03
CA ALA A 94 -6.92 -3.25 -14.62
C ALA A 94 -5.49 -2.89 -14.13
N PRO A 95 -4.99 -3.48 -13.03
CA PRO A 95 -5.50 -4.67 -12.34
C PRO A 95 -6.52 -4.40 -11.21
N HIS A 96 -6.79 -3.14 -10.86
CA HIS A 96 -7.71 -2.70 -9.80
C HIS A 96 -9.06 -2.23 -10.35
N THR A 97 -9.59 -3.00 -11.31
CA THR A 97 -10.88 -2.71 -11.93
C THR A 97 -12.00 -2.57 -10.89
N MET A 98 -12.67 -1.42 -10.90
CA MET A 98 -13.88 -1.15 -10.13
C MET A 98 -14.98 -0.70 -11.08
N GLU A 99 -16.14 -1.35 -11.00
CA GLU A 99 -17.35 -0.89 -11.67
C GLU A 99 -18.26 -0.20 -10.67
N PRO A 100 -18.95 0.89 -11.03
CA PRO A 100 -19.81 1.59 -10.09
C PRO A 100 -21.06 0.74 -9.75
N ASP A 101 -21.36 0.65 -8.44
CA ASP A 101 -22.57 0.00 -7.94
C ASP A 101 -23.77 0.96 -7.92
N ALA A 102 -23.52 2.24 -7.64
CA ALA A 102 -24.53 3.30 -7.59
C ALA A 102 -24.11 4.52 -8.43
N PRO A 103 -24.01 4.39 -9.78
CA PRO A 103 -23.50 5.45 -10.64
C PRO A 103 -24.36 6.71 -10.56
N GLY A 104 -23.71 7.86 -10.31
CA GLY A 104 -24.35 9.17 -10.17
C GLY A 104 -24.93 9.45 -8.78
N ALA A 105 -24.98 8.47 -7.87
CA ALA A 105 -25.32 8.68 -6.47
C ALA A 105 -24.04 8.84 -5.61
N ASP A 106 -23.41 7.72 -5.29
CA ASP A 106 -22.19 7.71 -4.48
C ASP A 106 -20.91 7.59 -5.33
N GLU A 107 -21.07 7.28 -6.63
CA GLU A 107 -19.95 7.01 -7.53
C GLU A 107 -20.09 7.77 -8.83
N VAL A 108 -19.04 8.52 -9.19
CA VAL A 108 -18.95 9.30 -10.43
C VAL A 108 -17.94 8.63 -11.37
N VAL A 109 -18.36 8.30 -12.59
CA VAL A 109 -17.44 7.78 -13.61
C VAL A 109 -16.79 8.94 -14.36
N VAL A 110 -15.49 9.08 -14.23
CA VAL A 110 -14.66 10.01 -15.00
C VAL A 110 -14.09 9.26 -16.19
N SER A 111 -14.77 9.35 -17.33
CA SER A 111 -14.37 8.63 -18.53
C SER A 111 -13.48 9.48 -19.43
N LEU A 112 -12.30 8.96 -19.78
CA LEU A 112 -11.40 9.54 -20.77
C LEU A 112 -11.43 8.75 -22.10
N TYR A 113 -12.33 7.76 -22.27
CA TYR A 113 -12.38 6.97 -23.51
C TYR A 113 -12.75 7.81 -24.74
N HIS A 114 -13.56 8.84 -24.57
CA HIS A 114 -13.97 9.73 -25.67
C HIS A 114 -12.81 10.60 -26.20
N THR A 115 -11.73 10.75 -25.43
CA THR A 115 -10.52 11.48 -25.85
C THR A 115 -9.60 10.65 -26.75
N ILE A 116 -9.89 9.34 -26.93
CA ILE A 116 -9.03 8.40 -27.66
C ILE A 116 -9.53 8.27 -29.12
N ASP A 117 -8.67 8.56 -30.07
CA ASP A 117 -8.90 8.28 -31.49
C ASP A 117 -8.68 6.78 -31.77
N ALA A 118 -9.77 6.02 -31.76
CA ALA A 118 -9.76 4.58 -32.05
C ALA A 118 -9.27 4.26 -33.47
N GLY A 119 -9.43 5.17 -34.42
CA GLY A 119 -8.94 5.02 -35.80
C GLY A 119 -7.42 4.94 -35.84
N LYS A 120 -6.75 5.89 -35.14
CA LYS A 120 -5.28 5.88 -35.01
C LYS A 120 -4.75 4.62 -34.33
N LEU A 121 -5.36 4.20 -33.20
CA LEU A 121 -4.96 2.96 -32.51
C LEU A 121 -5.17 1.71 -33.36
N SER A 122 -6.20 1.67 -34.17
CA SER A 122 -6.51 0.51 -35.02
C SER A 122 -5.42 0.23 -36.06
N LEU A 123 -4.65 1.24 -36.47
CA LEU A 123 -3.51 1.09 -37.40
C LEU A 123 -2.35 0.29 -36.76
N HIS A 124 -2.28 0.27 -35.42
CA HIS A 124 -1.22 -0.40 -34.65
C HIS A 124 -1.77 -1.56 -33.80
N ARG A 125 -2.88 -2.15 -34.26
CA ARG A 125 -3.63 -3.18 -33.49
C ARG A 125 -2.75 -4.35 -33.04
N GLU A 126 -1.94 -4.88 -33.93
CA GLU A 126 -1.17 -6.10 -33.64
C GLU A 126 0.03 -5.80 -32.71
N GLU A 127 0.68 -4.66 -32.87
CA GLU A 127 1.76 -4.18 -32.00
C GLU A 127 1.22 -3.93 -30.58
N VAL A 128 0.08 -3.24 -30.47
CA VAL A 128 -0.58 -2.95 -29.19
C VAL A 128 -0.96 -4.24 -28.47
N LYS A 129 -1.57 -5.20 -29.18
CA LYS A 129 -1.92 -6.52 -28.60
C LYS A 129 -0.68 -7.30 -28.16
N ALA A 130 0.39 -7.30 -28.97
CA ALA A 130 1.64 -7.97 -28.64
C ALA A 130 2.28 -7.39 -27.36
N LEU A 131 2.26 -6.07 -27.20
CA LEU A 131 2.76 -5.40 -26.00
C LEU A 131 1.91 -5.73 -24.76
N PHE A 132 0.58 -5.74 -24.85
CA PHE A 132 -0.27 -6.21 -23.77
C PHE A 132 0.05 -7.65 -23.35
N ALA A 133 0.17 -8.55 -24.32
CA ALA A 133 0.50 -9.96 -24.06
C ALA A 133 1.88 -10.12 -23.41
N ARG A 134 2.89 -9.38 -23.90
CA ARG A 134 4.25 -9.38 -23.34
C ARG A 134 4.27 -8.84 -21.92
N ASN A 135 3.59 -7.71 -21.65
CA ASN A 135 3.46 -7.13 -20.33
C ASN A 135 2.83 -8.11 -19.34
N ALA A 136 1.70 -8.73 -19.71
CA ALA A 136 1.01 -9.74 -18.91
C ALA A 136 1.91 -10.95 -18.59
N SER A 137 2.68 -11.42 -19.58
CA SER A 137 3.63 -12.52 -19.39
C SER A 137 4.74 -12.17 -18.40
N LEU A 138 5.33 -10.96 -18.50
CA LEU A 138 6.38 -10.49 -17.59
C LEU A 138 5.84 -10.36 -16.16
N ARG A 139 4.66 -9.78 -15.98
CA ARG A 139 4.00 -9.64 -14.67
C ARG A 139 3.69 -11.00 -14.05
N SER A 140 3.17 -11.96 -14.85
CA SER A 140 2.91 -13.32 -14.38
C SER A 140 4.18 -14.03 -13.93
N ARG A 141 5.31 -13.82 -14.63
CA ARG A 141 6.60 -14.38 -14.23
C ARG A 141 7.11 -13.75 -12.95
N ALA A 142 7.03 -12.42 -12.80
CA ALA A 142 7.41 -11.72 -11.57
C ALA A 142 6.59 -12.22 -10.37
N ALA A 143 5.28 -12.39 -10.53
CA ALA A 143 4.41 -12.92 -9.47
C ALA A 143 4.83 -14.33 -9.01
N ARG A 144 5.30 -15.21 -9.92
CA ARG A 144 5.80 -16.54 -9.53
C ARG A 144 7.08 -16.45 -8.69
N TYR A 145 8.00 -15.54 -9.00
CA TYR A 145 9.19 -15.32 -8.18
C TYR A 145 8.83 -14.77 -6.80
N ILE A 146 7.90 -13.81 -6.73
CA ILE A 146 7.38 -13.28 -5.47
C ILE A 146 6.72 -14.40 -4.64
N ALA A 147 5.93 -15.27 -5.26
CA ALA A 147 5.31 -16.41 -4.59
C ALA A 147 6.35 -17.39 -4.00
N SER A 148 7.40 -17.68 -4.74
CA SER A 148 8.48 -18.54 -4.28
C SER A 148 9.26 -17.91 -3.11
N ALA A 149 9.59 -16.63 -3.20
CA ALA A 149 10.22 -15.87 -2.11
C ALA A 149 9.32 -15.84 -0.86
N GLY A 150 8.02 -15.55 -1.04
CA GLY A 150 7.04 -15.54 0.06
C GLY A 150 6.96 -16.88 0.78
N SER A 151 7.06 -18.00 0.06
CA SER A 151 7.09 -19.34 0.65
C SER A 151 8.30 -19.54 1.58
N LEU A 152 9.48 -19.07 1.18
CA LEU A 152 10.70 -19.15 1.99
C LEU A 152 10.65 -18.22 3.21
N LEU A 153 10.11 -17.00 3.04
CA LEU A 153 9.91 -16.07 4.15
C LEU A 153 8.92 -16.59 5.17
N LEU A 154 7.83 -17.23 4.70
CA LEU A 154 6.86 -17.89 5.58
C LEU A 154 7.49 -19.06 6.35
N ASP A 155 8.36 -19.80 5.73
CA ASP A 155 9.12 -20.88 6.37
C ASP A 155 10.04 -20.35 7.47
N SER A 156 10.74 -19.24 7.23
CA SER A 156 11.56 -18.56 8.22
C SER A 156 10.74 -18.07 9.41
N ARG A 157 9.58 -17.46 9.16
CA ARG A 157 8.63 -17.01 10.19
C ARG A 157 8.14 -18.18 11.05
N ARG A 158 7.83 -19.33 10.44
CA ARG A 158 7.44 -20.55 11.16
C ARG A 158 8.55 -21.09 12.04
N ALA A 159 9.79 -21.08 11.56
CA ALA A 159 10.94 -21.49 12.34
C ALA A 159 11.15 -20.59 13.57
N GLU A 160 11.02 -19.26 13.41
CA GLU A 160 11.07 -18.32 14.55
C GLU A 160 9.91 -18.57 15.53
N ALA A 161 8.69 -18.79 15.03
CA ALA A 161 7.51 -19.05 15.85
C ALA A 161 7.67 -20.28 16.75
N CYS A 162 8.36 -21.33 16.28
CA CYS A 162 8.67 -22.50 17.10
C CYS A 162 9.54 -22.20 18.30
N CYS A 163 10.34 -21.11 18.24
CA CYS A 163 11.24 -20.69 19.31
C CYS A 163 10.62 -19.61 20.23
N ALA A 164 9.39 -19.16 19.94
CA ALA A 164 8.78 -18.02 20.57
C ALA A 164 8.10 -18.36 21.91
N ASN A 165 8.35 -17.52 22.93
CA ASN A 165 7.59 -17.52 24.16
C ASN A 165 6.37 -16.59 24.04
N PHE A 166 5.28 -17.11 23.49
CA PHE A 166 4.05 -16.34 23.22
C PHE A 166 3.42 -15.76 24.48
N GLU A 167 3.52 -16.41 25.65
CA GLU A 167 3.03 -15.86 26.92
C GLU A 167 3.80 -14.59 27.33
N LYS A 168 5.10 -14.59 27.11
CA LYS A 168 5.93 -13.39 27.35
C LYS A 168 5.56 -12.25 26.39
N VAL A 169 5.26 -12.59 25.12
CA VAL A 169 4.79 -11.62 24.10
C VAL A 169 3.46 -11.02 24.53
N ARG A 170 2.45 -11.84 24.87
CA ARG A 170 1.12 -11.37 25.31
C ARG A 170 1.21 -10.47 26.53
N ARG A 171 1.98 -10.86 27.55
CA ARG A 171 2.19 -10.02 28.75
C ARG A 171 2.86 -8.70 28.42
N TYR A 172 3.78 -8.69 27.48
CA TYR A 172 4.43 -7.46 27.04
C TYR A 172 3.44 -6.55 26.30
N ALA A 173 2.69 -7.07 25.32
CA ALA A 173 1.66 -6.34 24.58
C ALA A 173 0.64 -5.71 25.52
N LYS A 174 0.10 -6.48 26.50
CA LYS A 174 -0.85 -5.98 27.50
C LYS A 174 -0.30 -4.78 28.28
N ARG A 175 0.93 -4.88 28.78
CA ARG A 175 1.58 -3.76 29.51
C ARG A 175 1.82 -2.55 28.62
N LEU A 176 2.20 -2.79 27.36
CA LEU A 176 2.44 -1.72 26.39
C LEU A 176 1.14 -0.96 26.10
N CYS A 177 0.06 -1.68 25.79
CA CYS A 177 -1.26 -1.10 25.55
C CYS A 177 -1.81 -0.37 26.78
N THR A 178 -1.68 -0.93 27.98
CA THR A 178 -2.13 -0.24 29.22
C THR A 178 -1.41 1.09 29.41
N ARG A 179 -0.13 1.17 29.06
CA ARG A 179 0.68 2.38 29.21
C ARG A 179 0.42 3.42 28.14
N LEU A 180 0.18 3.00 26.88
CA LEU A 180 0.20 3.88 25.72
C LEU A 180 -1.19 4.21 25.18
N LEU A 181 -2.20 3.39 25.43
CA LEU A 181 -3.53 3.50 24.90
C LEU A 181 -4.55 3.73 26.03
N PRO A 182 -4.77 4.97 26.52
CA PRO A 182 -5.87 5.27 27.44
C PRO A 182 -7.22 4.84 26.84
N ARG A 183 -8.14 4.37 27.68
CA ARG A 183 -9.49 4.04 27.21
C ARG A 183 -10.24 5.32 26.83
N LEU A 184 -10.81 5.34 25.63
CA LEU A 184 -11.66 6.42 25.18
C LEU A 184 -13.08 6.30 25.79
N PRO A 185 -13.87 7.37 25.80
CA PRO A 185 -15.28 7.32 26.23
C PRO A 185 -16.07 6.27 25.39
N ASP A 186 -17.10 5.68 26.00
CA ASP A 186 -17.93 4.67 25.34
C ASP A 186 -18.73 5.20 24.11
N THR A 187 -18.73 6.52 23.89
CA THR A 187 -19.25 7.18 22.69
C THR A 187 -18.29 7.15 21.50
N ALA A 188 -17.01 6.82 21.73
CA ALA A 188 -16.04 6.71 20.67
C ALA A 188 -16.37 5.52 19.76
N ARG A 189 -16.30 5.74 18.45
CA ARG A 189 -16.53 4.68 17.46
C ARG A 189 -15.19 4.21 16.92
N PRO A 190 -14.80 2.95 17.16
CA PRO A 190 -13.62 2.40 16.55
C PRO A 190 -13.76 2.31 15.04
N GLY A 191 -12.65 2.43 14.33
CA GLY A 191 -12.61 2.23 12.89
C GLY A 191 -11.22 1.81 12.45
N GLU A 192 -11.15 1.20 11.30
CA GLU A 192 -9.90 0.71 10.73
C GLU A 192 -9.83 1.02 9.24
N GLU A 193 -8.76 1.66 8.84
CA GLU A 193 -8.41 1.91 7.46
C GLU A 193 -7.24 1.00 7.07
N LEU A 194 -7.35 0.37 5.90
CA LEU A 194 -6.29 -0.49 5.35
C LEU A 194 -5.48 0.27 4.31
N ARG A 195 -4.17 0.38 4.52
CA ARG A 195 -3.22 1.01 3.62
C ARG A 195 -1.96 0.16 3.52
N LEU A 196 -1.25 0.19 2.41
CA LEU A 196 0.06 -0.42 2.30
C LEU A 196 1.13 0.67 2.39
N LEU A 197 2.01 0.57 3.39
CA LEU A 197 3.12 1.52 3.59
C LEU A 197 4.33 1.15 2.74
N SER A 198 4.40 -0.10 2.29
CA SER A 198 5.46 -0.64 1.47
C SER A 198 4.93 -1.56 0.37
N ALA A 199 5.68 -1.67 -0.71
CA ALA A 199 5.41 -2.62 -1.80
C ALA A 199 6.71 -3.04 -2.49
N ILE A 200 6.70 -4.21 -3.15
CA ILE A 200 7.74 -4.58 -4.12
C ILE A 200 7.38 -3.89 -5.45
N THR A 201 8.32 -3.12 -5.98
CA THR A 201 8.13 -2.28 -7.17
C THR A 201 9.21 -2.55 -8.21
N PRO A 202 9.12 -1.99 -9.43
CA PRO A 202 10.21 -2.03 -10.41
C PRO A 202 11.53 -1.41 -9.94
N LYS A 203 11.48 -0.57 -8.89
CA LYS A 203 12.65 0.07 -8.25
C LYS A 203 13.17 -0.72 -7.04
N GLY A 204 12.63 -1.91 -6.78
CA GLY A 204 12.86 -2.68 -5.56
C GLY A 204 11.79 -2.45 -4.50
N PRO A 205 12.03 -2.88 -3.25
CA PRO A 205 11.15 -2.57 -2.13
C PRO A 205 11.10 -1.05 -1.88
N VAL A 206 9.90 -0.49 -1.83
CA VAL A 206 9.65 0.92 -1.50
C VAL A 206 8.92 0.99 -0.17
N PHE A 207 9.36 1.90 0.71
CA PHE A 207 8.76 2.18 2.02
C PHE A 207 8.64 3.70 2.22
N TYR A 208 7.46 4.19 2.57
CA TYR A 208 7.20 5.62 2.72
C TYR A 208 7.53 6.15 4.12
N HIS A 209 8.81 6.45 4.38
CA HIS A 209 9.28 7.04 5.65
C HIS A 209 8.63 8.40 5.95
N GLY A 210 8.37 9.23 4.92
CA GLY A 210 7.72 10.53 5.07
C GLY A 210 6.32 10.41 5.67
N THR A 211 5.55 9.41 5.26
CA THR A 211 4.23 9.11 5.81
C THR A 211 4.29 8.78 7.29
N VAL A 212 5.28 7.98 7.72
CA VAL A 212 5.46 7.66 9.14
C VAL A 212 5.68 8.93 9.97
N GLN A 213 6.52 9.84 9.47
CA GLN A 213 6.84 11.10 10.15
C GLN A 213 5.67 12.10 10.14
N ALA A 214 4.85 12.08 9.08
CA ALA A 214 3.64 12.91 9.00
C ALA A 214 2.55 12.44 9.98
N LEU A 215 2.37 11.10 10.11
CA LEU A 215 1.30 10.52 10.93
C LEU A 215 1.64 10.40 12.41
N ALA A 216 2.93 10.33 12.80
CA ALA A 216 3.31 10.07 14.17
C ALA A 216 4.50 10.92 14.64
N ASP A 217 4.56 11.15 15.96
CA ASP A 217 5.68 11.77 16.67
C ASP A 217 6.32 10.79 17.66
N ARG A 218 5.64 9.66 17.93
CA ARG A 218 6.09 8.60 18.82
C ARG A 218 6.12 7.28 18.07
N TYR A 219 7.27 6.61 18.14
CA TYR A 219 7.53 5.41 17.37
C TYR A 219 7.94 4.26 18.28
N ILE A 220 7.20 3.15 18.24
CA ILE A 220 7.56 1.87 18.84
C ILE A 220 7.98 0.94 17.72
N VAL A 221 9.26 0.62 17.64
CA VAL A 221 9.83 -0.17 16.54
C VAL A 221 10.16 -1.59 17.02
N PHE A 222 9.52 -2.58 16.47
CA PHE A 222 9.78 -4.00 16.70
C PHE A 222 10.84 -4.48 15.71
N ARG A 223 12.06 -4.71 16.21
CA ARG A 223 13.15 -5.31 15.42
C ARG A 223 12.97 -6.80 15.38
N ASP A 224 12.49 -7.30 14.25
CA ASP A 224 12.03 -8.67 14.06
C ASP A 224 12.35 -9.16 12.64
N ASP A 225 13.46 -9.89 12.50
CA ASP A 225 14.01 -10.26 11.19
C ASP A 225 13.07 -11.20 10.40
N TYR A 226 12.24 -12.00 11.09
CA TYR A 226 11.39 -13.01 10.44
C TYR A 226 9.89 -12.76 10.63
N GLY A 227 9.50 -11.86 11.51
CA GLY A 227 8.14 -11.34 11.62
C GLY A 227 7.17 -12.16 12.48
N ALA A 228 7.61 -13.22 13.18
CA ALA A 228 6.69 -14.02 14.01
C ALA A 228 6.26 -13.31 15.30
N ILE A 229 7.15 -12.54 15.90
CA ILE A 229 6.90 -11.83 17.15
C ILE A 229 6.17 -10.51 16.90
N SER A 230 6.65 -9.72 15.93
CA SER A 230 6.05 -8.43 15.58
C SER A 230 4.62 -8.61 15.09
N ARG A 231 4.35 -9.64 14.27
CA ARG A 231 3.00 -10.01 13.85
C ARG A 231 2.06 -10.15 15.03
N LEU A 232 2.41 -10.99 16.03
CA LEU A 232 1.55 -11.20 17.21
C LEU A 232 1.41 -9.93 18.06
N LEU A 233 2.49 -9.14 18.20
CA LEU A 233 2.44 -7.87 18.93
C LEU A 233 1.46 -6.90 18.26
N LEU A 234 1.56 -6.74 16.95
CA LEU A 234 0.72 -5.82 16.19
C LEU A 234 -0.74 -6.27 16.15
N GLU A 235 -1.03 -7.57 16.03
CA GLU A 235 -2.39 -8.11 16.13
C GLU A 235 -3.02 -7.82 17.50
N LEU A 236 -2.28 -8.04 18.59
CA LEU A 236 -2.76 -7.77 19.95
C LEU A 236 -2.96 -6.27 20.20
N ILE A 237 -2.07 -5.42 19.70
CA ILE A 237 -2.17 -3.97 19.82
C ILE A 237 -3.36 -3.45 18.98
N ARG A 238 -3.54 -3.95 17.76
CA ARG A 238 -4.68 -3.66 16.89
C ARG A 238 -6.01 -3.97 17.59
N ALA A 239 -6.15 -5.20 18.08
CA ALA A 239 -7.36 -5.63 18.78
C ALA A 239 -7.66 -4.74 20.00
N GLU A 240 -6.65 -4.44 20.80
CA GLU A 240 -6.79 -3.60 21.99
C GLU A 240 -7.10 -2.13 21.64
N ALA A 241 -6.51 -1.58 20.58
CA ALA A 241 -6.79 -0.22 20.12
C ALA A 241 -8.26 -0.08 19.68
N LEU A 242 -8.76 -1.01 18.86
CA LEU A 242 -10.17 -1.06 18.47
C LEU A 242 -11.12 -1.25 19.66
N ALA A 243 -10.78 -2.17 20.59
CA ALA A 243 -11.58 -2.39 21.80
C ALA A 243 -11.64 -1.17 22.73
N ARG A 244 -10.68 -0.24 22.61
CA ARG A 244 -10.64 1.04 23.36
C ARG A 244 -11.27 2.21 22.61
N GLY A 245 -11.80 1.99 21.39
CA GLY A 245 -12.53 2.99 20.60
C GLY A 245 -11.66 3.81 19.64
N TYR A 246 -10.42 3.43 19.38
CA TYR A 246 -9.54 4.17 18.48
C TYR A 246 -9.87 3.96 17.00
N GLN A 247 -9.68 5.03 16.21
CA GLN A 247 -9.51 4.94 14.77
C GLN A 247 -8.06 4.61 14.48
N ILE A 248 -7.79 3.62 13.64
CA ILE A 248 -6.45 3.14 13.34
C ILE A 248 -6.23 3.00 11.84
N ILE A 249 -4.97 3.14 11.42
CA ILE A 249 -4.53 2.76 10.08
C ILE A 249 -3.67 1.51 10.23
N THR A 250 -4.13 0.42 9.64
CA THR A 250 -3.42 -0.86 9.62
C THR A 250 -2.72 -1.05 8.29
N CYS A 251 -1.42 -1.35 8.34
CA CYS A 251 -0.64 -1.63 7.14
C CYS A 251 -0.28 -3.11 7.09
N PRO A 252 -1.01 -3.91 6.27
CA PRO A 252 -0.68 -5.30 6.03
C PRO A 252 0.69 -5.47 5.39
N CYS A 253 1.30 -6.63 5.60
CA CYS A 253 2.53 -7.02 4.92
C CYS A 253 2.27 -7.27 3.44
N ALA A 254 3.04 -6.63 2.55
CA ALA A 254 2.89 -6.84 1.11
C ALA A 254 3.18 -8.30 0.68
N MET A 255 3.99 -9.05 1.44
CA MET A 255 4.31 -10.45 1.16
C MET A 255 3.31 -11.44 1.76
N HIS A 256 2.62 -11.07 2.85
CA HIS A 256 1.65 -11.94 3.55
C HIS A 256 0.45 -11.12 4.06
N PRO A 257 -0.31 -10.48 3.15
CA PRO A 257 -1.32 -9.49 3.54
C PRO A 257 -2.51 -10.05 4.32
N GLU A 258 -2.80 -11.34 4.18
CA GLU A 258 -3.89 -12.00 4.91
C GLU A 258 -3.49 -12.41 6.33
N ASP A 259 -2.18 -12.57 6.56
CA ASP A 259 -1.67 -13.20 7.79
C ASP A 259 -0.83 -12.27 8.66
N GLN A 260 -0.42 -11.11 8.17
CA GLN A 260 0.56 -10.28 8.85
C GLN A 260 0.28 -8.80 8.70
N ILE A 261 0.37 -8.09 9.82
CA ILE A 261 0.43 -6.63 9.89
C ILE A 261 1.89 -6.27 10.06
N ASP A 262 2.39 -5.33 9.25
CA ASP A 262 3.76 -4.81 9.38
C ASP A 262 3.81 -3.50 10.16
N HIS A 263 2.77 -2.64 10.02
CA HIS A 263 2.73 -1.36 10.72
C HIS A 263 1.31 -1.02 11.16
N LEU A 264 1.21 -0.23 12.22
CA LEU A 264 -0.06 0.24 12.78
C LEU A 264 0.10 1.69 13.24
N PHE A 265 -0.81 2.56 12.83
CA PHE A 265 -0.87 3.94 13.29
C PHE A 265 -2.13 4.18 14.11
N ILE A 266 -2.00 5.00 15.15
CA ILE A 266 -3.10 5.56 15.92
C ILE A 266 -3.01 7.08 15.80
N PRO A 267 -3.64 7.68 14.76
CA PRO A 267 -3.46 9.09 14.41
C PRO A 267 -3.80 10.05 15.56
N SER A 268 -4.86 9.78 16.32
CA SER A 268 -5.28 10.61 17.46
C SER A 268 -4.24 10.69 18.59
N LEU A 269 -3.36 9.70 18.70
CA LEU A 269 -2.25 9.67 19.67
C LEU A 269 -0.90 10.05 19.04
N ARG A 270 -0.86 10.32 17.73
CA ARG A 270 0.36 10.48 16.92
C ARG A 270 1.38 9.38 17.25
N LEU A 271 0.91 8.14 17.27
CA LEU A 271 1.65 6.97 17.68
C LEU A 271 1.70 5.94 16.56
N ALA A 272 2.92 5.47 16.25
CA ALA A 272 3.14 4.39 15.31
C ALA A 272 3.79 3.18 15.97
N PHE A 273 3.34 2.00 15.59
CA PHE A 273 3.98 0.71 15.87
C PHE A 273 4.49 0.15 14.53
N LEU A 274 5.78 -0.07 14.43
CA LEU A 274 6.45 -0.40 13.17
C LEU A 274 7.24 -1.69 13.33
N THR A 275 7.25 -2.53 12.31
CA THR A 275 8.22 -3.62 12.19
C THR A 275 9.44 -3.12 11.41
N ASP A 276 10.62 -3.43 11.93
CA ASP A 276 11.93 -3.15 11.32
C ASP A 276 12.60 -4.48 10.98
N ASN A 277 12.83 -4.73 9.70
CA ASN A 277 13.47 -5.93 9.17
C ASN A 277 14.27 -5.61 7.90
N PRO A 278 15.03 -6.58 7.34
CA PRO A 278 15.85 -6.33 6.14
C PRO A 278 15.08 -5.87 4.89
N TRP A 279 13.77 -6.14 4.81
CA TRP A 279 12.93 -5.82 3.65
C TRP A 279 12.35 -4.40 3.68
N HIS A 280 12.11 -3.86 4.88
CA HIS A 280 11.68 -2.50 5.11
C HIS A 280 12.36 -1.93 6.36
N PRO A 281 13.62 -1.53 6.25
CA PRO A 281 14.36 -0.96 7.35
C PRO A 281 13.78 0.40 7.76
N VAL A 282 13.61 0.61 9.08
CA VAL A 282 13.06 1.85 9.64
C VAL A 282 14.19 2.80 10.01
N HIS A 283 14.36 3.85 9.19
CA HIS A 283 15.39 4.89 9.37
C HIS A 283 14.80 6.16 9.97
N ILE A 284 14.34 6.08 11.24
CA ILE A 284 13.74 7.21 11.96
C ILE A 284 14.50 7.40 13.29
N SER A 285 14.82 8.66 13.64
CA SER A 285 15.42 9.01 14.93
C SER A 285 14.38 9.04 16.05
N GLY A 286 14.83 8.91 17.30
CA GLY A 286 13.96 9.02 18.48
C GLY A 286 13.02 7.82 18.69
N VAL A 287 13.30 6.68 18.07
CA VAL A 287 12.46 5.48 18.20
C VAL A 287 12.67 4.75 19.53
N GLN A 288 11.60 4.23 20.11
CA GLN A 288 11.68 3.21 21.16
C GLN A 288 11.80 1.83 20.52
N ALA A 289 13.01 1.31 20.38
CA ALA A 289 13.26 0.02 19.77
C ALA A 289 13.01 -1.14 20.74
N VAL A 290 12.34 -2.18 20.26
CA VAL A 290 12.07 -3.45 20.96
C VAL A 290 12.69 -4.58 20.16
N ARG A 291 13.77 -5.17 20.68
CA ARG A 291 14.39 -6.34 20.04
C ARG A 291 13.55 -7.57 20.30
N CYS A 292 12.97 -8.15 19.25
CA CYS A 292 12.08 -9.31 19.32
C CYS A 292 12.81 -10.60 19.76
N THR A 293 14.11 -10.67 19.57
CA THR A 293 14.97 -11.78 20.06
C THR A 293 14.87 -12.01 21.57
N ARG A 294 14.42 -11.02 22.36
CA ARG A 294 14.16 -11.18 23.81
C ARG A 294 13.01 -12.13 24.15
N PHE A 295 12.18 -12.44 23.18
CA PHE A 295 11.03 -13.34 23.32
C PHE A 295 11.31 -14.75 22.79
N LEU A 296 12.51 -14.99 22.26
CA LEU A 296 12.91 -16.25 21.65
C LEU A 296 13.78 -17.08 22.60
N ASP A 297 13.67 -18.40 22.47
CA ASP A 297 14.65 -19.35 22.95
C ASP A 297 15.87 -19.34 22.01
N ARG A 298 17.01 -18.88 22.51
CA ARG A 298 18.22 -18.70 21.72
C ARG A 298 18.88 -20.01 21.34
N GLU A 299 18.82 -21.04 22.18
CA GLU A 299 19.42 -22.34 21.91
C GLU A 299 18.64 -23.05 20.81
N HIS A 300 17.32 -23.05 20.93
CA HIS A 300 16.45 -23.62 19.91
C HIS A 300 16.58 -22.87 18.58
N MET A 301 16.64 -21.53 18.59
CA MET A 301 16.84 -20.70 17.41
C MET A 301 18.18 -20.98 16.70
N ALA A 302 19.22 -21.36 17.46
CA ALA A 302 20.52 -21.72 16.90
C ALA A 302 20.44 -22.91 15.93
N GLY A 303 19.53 -23.86 16.18
CA GLY A 303 19.30 -25.02 15.33
C GLY A 303 18.77 -24.67 13.94
N PHE A 304 18.12 -23.52 13.80
CA PHE A 304 17.55 -23.07 12.51
C PHE A 304 18.49 -22.17 11.67
N ARG A 305 19.66 -21.76 12.18
CA ARG A 305 20.52 -20.76 11.54
C ARG A 305 20.90 -21.07 10.09
N ALA A 306 21.20 -22.32 9.77
CA ALA A 306 21.58 -22.70 8.41
C ALA A 306 20.40 -22.56 7.43
N ARG A 307 19.21 -23.01 7.87
CA ARG A 307 17.94 -22.92 7.12
C ARG A 307 17.54 -21.46 6.91
N LEU A 308 17.58 -20.64 7.95
CA LEU A 308 17.22 -19.23 7.90
C LEU A 308 18.14 -18.44 6.95
N ARG A 309 19.45 -18.65 7.01
CA ARG A 309 20.40 -18.04 6.08
C ARG A 309 20.22 -18.50 4.62
N PHE A 310 19.84 -19.76 4.42
CA PHE A 310 19.50 -20.23 3.09
C PHE A 310 18.25 -19.54 2.56
N ASN A 311 17.16 -19.52 3.35
CA ASN A 311 15.89 -18.90 2.97
C ASN A 311 16.06 -17.41 2.66
N GLU A 312 16.79 -16.67 3.49
CA GLU A 312 17.07 -15.25 3.29
C GLU A 312 17.79 -15.00 1.95
N ARG A 313 18.88 -15.69 1.69
CA ARG A 313 19.62 -15.55 0.41
C ARG A 313 18.77 -15.92 -0.78
N ALA A 314 18.09 -17.06 -0.73
CA ALA A 314 17.25 -17.50 -1.82
C ALA A 314 16.04 -16.57 -2.06
N ALA A 315 15.40 -16.08 -1.00
CA ALA A 315 14.32 -15.11 -1.12
C ALA A 315 14.81 -13.78 -1.72
N THR A 316 15.98 -13.28 -1.30
CA THR A 316 16.60 -12.08 -1.88
C THR A 316 16.81 -12.24 -3.38
N GLU A 317 17.45 -13.33 -3.80
CA GLU A 317 17.72 -13.58 -5.21
C GLU A 317 16.42 -13.69 -6.04
N LEU A 318 15.40 -14.38 -5.50
CA LEU A 318 14.09 -14.47 -6.15
C LEU A 318 13.39 -13.11 -6.26
N LEU A 319 13.48 -12.26 -5.23
CA LEU A 319 12.91 -10.91 -5.27
C LEU A 319 13.66 -10.01 -6.25
N ASP A 320 14.97 -10.11 -6.34
CA ASP A 320 15.78 -9.38 -7.32
C ASP A 320 15.36 -9.75 -8.76
N GLN A 321 15.12 -11.04 -9.03
CA GLN A 321 14.58 -11.49 -10.32
C GLN A 321 13.16 -10.95 -10.57
N ALA A 322 12.32 -10.92 -9.54
CA ALA A 322 10.98 -10.34 -9.67
C ALA A 322 11.05 -8.84 -10.00
N VAL A 323 11.88 -8.07 -9.31
CA VAL A 323 12.12 -6.65 -9.55
C VAL A 323 12.61 -6.41 -10.99
N ALA A 324 13.57 -7.20 -11.47
CA ALA A 324 14.06 -7.09 -12.83
C ALA A 324 12.97 -7.35 -13.88
N LEU A 325 12.08 -8.32 -13.64
CA LEU A 325 10.93 -8.58 -14.53
C LEU A 325 9.88 -7.49 -14.44
N MET A 326 9.63 -6.92 -13.26
CA MET A 326 8.73 -5.77 -13.09
C MET A 326 9.28 -4.54 -13.82
N ALA A 327 10.59 -4.30 -13.79
CA ALA A 327 11.22 -3.23 -14.55
C ALA A 327 11.07 -3.43 -16.07
N GLN A 328 11.23 -4.65 -16.57
CA GLN A 328 10.95 -4.97 -17.97
C GLN A 328 9.47 -4.78 -18.32
N ALA A 329 8.56 -5.17 -17.43
CA ALA A 329 7.13 -4.96 -17.63
C ALA A 329 6.78 -3.45 -17.68
N LYS A 330 7.41 -2.63 -16.81
CA LYS A 330 7.26 -1.17 -16.84
C LYS A 330 7.76 -0.59 -18.16
N SER A 331 8.95 -0.98 -18.64
CA SER A 331 9.47 -0.55 -19.94
C SER A 331 8.54 -0.95 -21.10
N CYS A 332 7.99 -2.16 -21.07
CA CYS A 332 7.01 -2.62 -22.04
C CYS A 332 5.69 -1.79 -21.99
N HIS A 333 5.29 -1.39 -20.77
CA HIS A 333 4.13 -0.53 -20.57
C HIS A 333 4.40 0.88 -21.11
N ASP A 334 5.58 1.43 -20.90
CA ASP A 334 5.98 2.74 -21.43
C ASP A 334 5.98 2.76 -22.97
N GLU A 335 6.43 1.67 -23.60
CA GLU A 335 6.33 1.51 -25.05
C GLU A 335 4.86 1.47 -25.50
N LEU A 336 3.99 0.74 -24.79
CA LEU A 336 2.56 0.69 -25.07
C LEU A 336 1.91 2.08 -24.95
N GLU A 337 2.29 2.86 -23.93
CA GLU A 337 1.78 4.22 -23.75
C GLU A 337 2.10 5.15 -24.93
N THR A 338 3.18 4.94 -25.68
CA THR A 338 3.51 5.80 -26.84
C THR A 338 2.45 5.73 -27.92
N TYR A 339 1.86 4.56 -28.17
CA TYR A 339 0.77 4.38 -29.12
C TYR A 339 -0.50 5.12 -28.69
N TYR A 340 -0.86 5.02 -27.40
CA TYR A 340 -2.03 5.69 -26.85
C TYR A 340 -1.85 7.20 -26.84
N ARG A 341 -0.69 7.70 -26.38
CA ARG A 341 -0.39 9.16 -26.38
C ARG A 341 -0.49 9.80 -27.75
N ALA A 342 -0.12 9.07 -28.82
CA ALA A 342 -0.26 9.55 -30.20
C ALA A 342 -1.73 9.61 -30.68
N ALA A 343 -2.63 8.92 -29.98
CA ALA A 343 -4.05 8.83 -30.32
C ALA A 343 -4.97 9.63 -29.37
N VAL A 344 -4.43 10.22 -28.29
CA VAL A 344 -5.22 10.95 -27.28
C VAL A 344 -5.28 12.43 -27.59
N ASP A 345 -6.47 13.02 -27.45
CA ASP A 345 -6.66 14.48 -27.41
C ASP A 345 -6.44 14.98 -25.99
N PHE A 346 -5.22 15.49 -25.72
CA PHE A 346 -4.85 16.01 -24.40
C PHE A 346 -5.54 17.33 -24.05
N ALA A 347 -6.01 18.11 -25.04
CA ALA A 347 -6.76 19.32 -24.74
C ALA A 347 -8.14 18.97 -24.15
N GLU A 348 -8.74 17.89 -24.61
CA GLU A 348 -9.99 17.39 -24.03
C GLU A 348 -9.77 16.73 -22.66
N VAL A 349 -8.63 16.02 -22.46
CA VAL A 349 -8.23 15.50 -21.13
C VAL A 349 -8.08 16.63 -20.13
N GLU A 350 -7.51 17.77 -20.51
CA GLU A 350 -7.33 18.93 -19.64
C GLU A 350 -8.68 19.52 -19.19
N LYS A 351 -9.66 19.63 -20.11
CA LYS A 351 -11.03 20.07 -19.74
C LYS A 351 -11.68 19.13 -18.72
N VAL A 352 -11.61 17.81 -18.96
CA VAL A 352 -12.12 16.83 -17.99
C VAL A 352 -11.40 16.95 -16.66
N THR A 353 -10.09 17.27 -16.66
CA THR A 353 -9.31 17.49 -15.45
C THR A 353 -9.82 18.70 -14.69
N GLU A 354 -10.01 19.84 -15.36
CA GLU A 354 -10.54 21.08 -14.75
C GLU A 354 -11.95 20.88 -14.19
N GLU A 355 -12.84 20.22 -14.94
CA GLU A 355 -14.19 19.88 -14.51
C GLU A 355 -14.18 19.01 -13.24
N THR A 356 -13.28 18.00 -13.22
CA THR A 356 -13.14 17.10 -12.07
C THR A 356 -12.58 17.82 -10.85
N ILE A 357 -11.58 18.70 -11.02
CA ILE A 357 -11.04 19.55 -9.95
C ILE A 357 -12.16 20.43 -9.35
N ASN A 358 -12.94 21.10 -10.21
CA ASN A 358 -14.03 21.97 -9.76
C ASN A 358 -15.16 21.21 -9.05
N ALA A 359 -15.37 19.93 -9.37
CA ALA A 359 -16.37 19.08 -8.72
C ALA A 359 -15.91 18.56 -7.35
N MET A 360 -14.60 18.39 -7.14
CA MET A 360 -14.04 17.82 -5.91
C MET A 360 -13.54 18.86 -4.91
N LEU A 361 -13.10 20.03 -5.38
CA LEU A 361 -12.44 21.07 -4.58
C LEU A 361 -13.24 22.38 -4.51
#